data_68689bb35e130a74ba93ff0f06e3461a
#
_entry.id   68689bb35e130a74ba93ff0f06e3461a
#
_cell.length_a   1.000
_cell.length_b   1.000
_cell.length_c   1.000
_cell.angle_alpha   90.00
_cell.angle_beta   90.00
_cell.angle_gamma   90.00
#
_symmetry.space_group_name_H-M   'P 1'
#
loop_
_entity.id
_entity.type
_entity.pdbx_description
1 polymer ?
#
loop_
_entity_poly.entity_id
_entity_poly.type
_entity_poly.pdbx_seq_one_letter_code
_entity_poly.pdbx_strand_id
1 'polypeptide(L)' 'MRGLNADQKLIVSTANMNPEEWKAVHQDALYLHLIRRDGTKRAILTNKGEVVALV' A
#
# COMPACT_ATOMS: atom_id res chain seq x y z
N MET A 1 -9.00 12.26 7.84
CA MET A 1 -8.15 11.07 7.71
C MET A 1 -7.26 11.18 6.51
N ARG A 2 -6.04 10.71 6.62
CA ARG A 2 -5.09 10.84 5.54
C ARG A 2 -5.01 9.58 4.70
N GLY A 3 -4.96 9.75 3.40
CA GLY A 3 -4.61 8.68 2.50
C GLY A 3 -3.10 8.48 2.49
N LEU A 4 -2.61 7.91 1.41
CA LEU A 4 -1.19 7.66 1.22
C LEU A 4 -0.45 8.97 1.00
N ASN A 5 0.79 9.05 1.48
CA ASN A 5 1.67 10.16 1.11
C ASN A 5 2.21 9.95 -0.31
N ALA A 6 2.99 10.92 -0.81
CA ALA A 6 3.47 10.90 -2.19
C ALA A 6 4.33 9.66 -2.49
N ASP A 7 5.23 9.30 -1.58
CA ASP A 7 6.09 8.13 -1.76
C ASP A 7 5.28 6.83 -1.75
N GLN A 8 4.31 6.73 -0.86
CA GLN A 8 3.44 5.57 -0.77
C GLN A 8 2.55 5.43 -2.00
N LYS A 9 2.05 6.54 -2.53
CA LYS A 9 1.28 6.52 -3.78
C LYS A 9 2.12 5.99 -4.93
N LEU A 10 3.37 6.37 -4.99
CA LEU A 10 4.28 5.90 -6.03
C LEU A 10 4.52 4.39 -5.90
N ILE A 11 4.74 3.91 -4.68
CA ILE A 11 4.92 2.47 -4.42
C ILE A 11 3.69 1.69 -4.86
N VAL A 12 2.51 2.14 -4.48
CA VAL A 12 1.25 1.46 -4.81
C VAL A 12 1.02 1.47 -6.32
N SER A 13 1.30 2.59 -6.98
CA SER A 13 1.16 2.70 -8.44
C SER A 13 2.13 1.76 -9.17
N THR A 14 3.36 1.64 -8.68
CA THR A 14 4.35 0.73 -9.24
C THR A 14 3.89 -0.72 -9.14
N ALA A 15 3.12 -1.05 -8.11
CA ALA A 15 2.56 -2.39 -7.91
C ALA A 15 1.29 -2.63 -8.74
N ASN A 16 0.93 -1.71 -9.64
CA ASN A 16 -0.29 -1.79 -10.45
C ASN A 16 -1.56 -1.76 -9.61
N MET A 17 -1.51 -1.08 -8.48
CA MET A 17 -2.67 -0.92 -7.60
C MET A 17 -3.11 0.53 -7.63
N ASN A 18 -4.39 0.77 -7.35
CA ASN A 18 -4.95 2.12 -7.34
C ASN A 18 -4.72 2.76 -5.97
N PRO A 19 -3.87 3.79 -5.86
CA PRO A 19 -3.60 4.41 -4.57
C PRO A 19 -4.83 5.05 -3.92
N GLU A 20 -5.87 5.34 -4.69
CA GLU A 20 -7.10 5.91 -4.15
C GLU A 20 -7.93 4.88 -3.38
N GLU A 21 -7.68 3.60 -3.58
CA GLU A 21 -8.42 2.52 -2.93
C GLU A 21 -7.76 1.99 -1.68
N TRP A 22 -6.54 2.43 -1.38
CA TRP A 22 -5.73 1.86 -0.31
C TRP A 22 -5.31 2.95 0.68
N LYS A 23 -5.10 2.54 1.92
CA LYS A 23 -4.50 3.41 2.93
C LYS A 23 -3.40 2.65 3.66
N ALA A 24 -2.43 3.38 4.17
CA ALA A 24 -1.31 2.79 4.88
C ALA A 24 -1.72 2.48 6.32
N VAL A 25 -1.42 1.25 6.75
CA VAL A 25 -1.61 0.82 8.13
C VAL A 25 -0.29 0.95 8.89
N HIS A 26 0.80 0.55 8.23
CA HIS A 26 2.12 0.54 8.82
C HIS A 26 3.16 0.52 7.72
N GLN A 27 4.30 1.15 7.97
CA GLN A 27 5.44 1.08 7.06
C GLN A 27 6.70 0.95 7.88
N ASP A 28 7.53 -0.04 7.55
CA ASP A 28 8.84 -0.20 8.16
C ASP A 28 9.94 -0.06 7.11
N ALA A 29 11.17 -0.42 7.45
CA ALA A 29 12.32 -0.25 6.55
C ALA A 29 12.22 -1.10 5.29
N LEU A 30 11.46 -2.20 5.32
CA LEU A 30 11.39 -3.17 4.22
C LEU A 30 10.04 -3.19 3.53
N TYR A 31 8.95 -2.99 4.26
CA TYR A 31 7.60 -3.24 3.76
C TYR A 31 6.64 -2.11 4.06
N LEU A 32 5.68 -1.94 3.16
CA LEU A 32 4.53 -1.07 3.35
C LEU A 32 3.29 -1.95 3.51
N HIS A 33 2.63 -1.82 4.64
CA HIS A 33 1.41 -2.56 4.95
C HIS A 33 0.20 -1.69 4.65
N LEU A 34 -0.69 -2.20 3.83
CA LEU A 34 -1.87 -1.48 3.35
C LEU A 34 -3.14 -2.21 3.71
N ILE A 35 -4.21 -1.45 3.84
CA ILE A 35 -5.55 -2.00 3.91
C ILE A 35 -6.41 -1.29 2.86
N ARG A 36 -7.27 -2.04 2.19
CA ARG A 36 -8.23 -1.44 1.28
C ARG A 36 -9.20 -0.55 2.06
N ARG A 37 -9.62 0.55 1.46
CA ARG A 37 -10.46 1.53 2.18
C ARG A 37 -11.76 0.95 2.68
N ASP A 38 -12.31 -0.05 1.98
CA ASP A 38 -13.52 -0.73 2.42
C ASP A 38 -13.25 -1.81 3.47
N GLY A 39 -11.98 -2.05 3.82
CA GLY A 39 -11.60 -3.01 4.84
C GLY A 39 -11.62 -4.47 4.42
N THR A 40 -11.85 -4.76 3.14
CA THR A 40 -12.05 -6.13 2.69
C THR A 40 -10.76 -6.86 2.35
N LYS A 41 -9.68 -6.12 2.07
CA LYS A 41 -8.42 -6.71 1.64
C LYS A 41 -7.24 -6.01 2.27
N ARG A 42 -6.16 -6.75 2.42
CA ARG A 42 -4.87 -6.22 2.90
C ARG A 42 -3.79 -6.57 1.92
N ALA A 43 -2.78 -5.73 1.85
CA ALA A 43 -1.64 -5.95 0.98
C ALA A 43 -0.35 -5.59 1.71
N ILE A 44 0.70 -6.30 1.38
CA ILE A 44 2.06 -5.99 1.84
C ILE A 44 2.91 -5.82 0.60
N LEU A 45 3.51 -4.64 0.47
CA LEU A 45 4.40 -4.32 -0.65
C LEU A 45 5.80 -4.06 -0.12
N THR A 46 6.80 -4.33 -0.96
CA THR A 46 8.14 -3.82 -0.66
C THR A 46 8.17 -2.32 -0.94
N ASN A 47 9.18 -1.64 -0.42
CA ASN A 47 9.35 -0.21 -0.68
C ASN A 47 9.71 0.08 -2.15
N LYS A 48 9.93 -0.96 -2.94
CA LYS A 48 10.17 -0.83 -4.39
C LYS A 48 8.93 -1.09 -5.22
N GLY A 49 7.79 -1.38 -4.60
CA GLY A 49 6.54 -1.58 -5.30
C GLY A 49 6.25 -3.01 -5.71
N GLU A 50 6.92 -3.99 -5.11
CA GLU A 50 6.65 -5.40 -5.38
C GLU A 50 5.64 -5.92 -4.38
N VAL A 51 4.65 -6.68 -4.86
CA VAL A 51 3.63 -7.27 -3.99
C VAL A 51 4.22 -8.50 -3.31
N VAL A 52 4.25 -8.48 -1.99
CA VAL A 52 4.71 -9.61 -1.18
C VAL A 52 3.52 -10.48 -0.78
N ALA A 53 2.41 -9.86 -0.41
CA ALA A 53 1.21 -10.58 -0.02
C ALA A 53 -0.01 -9.74 -0.35
N LEU A 54 -1.07 -10.42 -0.78
CA LEU A 54 -2.35 -9.78 -1.04
C LEU A 54 -3.44 -10.74 -0.55
N VAL A 55 -4.18 -10.29 0.43
CA VAL A 55 -5.21 -11.12 1.05
C VAL A 55 -6.59 -10.53 0.87
#